data_5ac8c82cea7b4e71bcfa761b7da818c7
#
_entry.id   5ac8c82cea7b4e71bcfa761b7da818c7
#
_cell.length_a   1.000
_cell.length_b   1.000
_cell.length_c   1.000
_cell.angle_alpha   90.00
_cell.angle_beta   90.00
_cell.angle_gamma   90.00
#
_symmetry.space_group_name_H-M   'P 1'
#
loop_
_entity.id
_entity.type
_entity.pdbx_description
1 polymer ?
#
loop_
_entity_poly.entity_id
_entity_poly.type
_entity_poly.pdbx_seq_one_letter_code
_entity_poly.pdbx_strand_id
1 'polypeptide(L)' 'MRKVFKLEDLDCAHCAQKMEDGIRKLDGVKDVKVNFIMQKLTLEADDDKFDDVLRSAMQVCKKIEPDCRIIVK' A
#
# COMPACT_ATOMS: atom_id res chain seq x y z
N MET A 1 13.09 -2.67 6.03
CA MET A 1 11.95 -3.00 6.90
C MET A 1 10.79 -3.50 6.08
N ARG A 2 10.14 -4.51 6.54
CA ARG A 2 8.98 -5.11 5.84
C ARG A 2 7.83 -5.23 6.83
N LYS A 3 6.68 -4.71 6.48
CA LYS A 3 5.49 -4.78 7.32
C LYS A 3 4.27 -5.13 6.51
N VAL A 4 3.33 -5.81 7.16
CA VAL A 4 2.04 -6.16 6.58
C VAL A 4 0.99 -5.31 7.27
N PHE A 5 0.17 -4.63 6.46
CA PHE A 5 -0.92 -3.78 6.96
C PHE A 5 -2.25 -4.36 6.52
N LYS A 6 -3.25 -4.20 7.37
CA LYS A 6 -4.62 -4.56 7.03
C LYS A 6 -5.22 -3.45 6.17
N LEU A 7 -5.98 -3.84 5.15
CA LEU A 7 -6.74 -2.89 4.34
C LEU A 7 -8.21 -2.98 4.71
N GLU A 8 -8.92 -1.86 4.60
CA GLU A 8 -10.36 -1.81 4.79
C GLU A 8 -11.02 -1.22 3.56
N ASP A 9 -12.17 -1.79 3.19
CA ASP A 9 -13.01 -1.30 2.11
C ASP A 9 -12.34 -1.30 0.74
N LEU A 10 -11.47 -2.27 0.49
CA LEU A 10 -10.92 -2.49 -0.83
C LEU A 10 -11.86 -3.41 -1.60
N ASP A 11 -12.70 -2.83 -2.44
CA ASP A 11 -13.79 -3.55 -3.10
C ASP A 11 -13.50 -3.95 -4.54
N CYS A 12 -12.35 -3.57 -5.07
CA CYS A 12 -12.08 -3.71 -6.49
C CYS A 12 -10.71 -4.37 -6.70
N ALA A 13 -10.71 -5.55 -7.34
CA ALA A 13 -9.46 -6.26 -7.60
C ALA A 13 -8.56 -5.46 -8.55
N HIS A 14 -9.16 -4.78 -9.52
CA HIS A 14 -8.41 -3.93 -10.45
C HIS A 14 -7.78 -2.74 -9.72
N CYS A 15 -8.48 -2.19 -8.74
CA CYS A 15 -7.94 -1.12 -7.89
C CYS A 15 -6.75 -1.60 -7.08
N ALA A 16 -6.82 -2.84 -6.57
CA ALA A 16 -5.71 -3.43 -5.84
C ALA A 16 -4.44 -3.49 -6.72
N GLN A 17 -4.61 -3.87 -7.98
CA GLN A 17 -3.48 -3.93 -8.91
C GLN A 17 -2.93 -2.53 -9.18
N LYS A 18 -3.80 -1.55 -9.36
CA LYS A 18 -3.39 -0.17 -9.58
C LYS A 18 -2.63 0.38 -8.38
N MET A 19 -3.09 0.08 -7.17
CA MET A 19 -2.42 0.49 -5.94
C MET A 19 -1.02 -0.09 -5.88
N GLU A 20 -0.89 -1.38 -6.15
CA GLU A 20 0.40 -2.05 -6.13
C GLU A 20 1.35 -1.42 -7.15
N ASP A 21 0.89 -1.21 -8.37
CA ASP A 21 1.70 -0.60 -9.42
C ASP A 21 2.12 0.84 -9.04
N GLY A 22 1.20 1.61 -8.50
CA GLY A 22 1.47 2.98 -8.10
C GLY A 22 2.47 3.08 -6.96
N ILE A 23 2.31 2.22 -5.96
CA ILE A 23 3.24 2.20 -4.82
C ILE A 23 4.62 1.73 -5.26
N ARG A 24 4.68 0.74 -6.15
CA ARG A 24 5.96 0.23 -6.65
C ARG A 24 6.79 1.30 -7.33
N LYS A 25 6.15 2.30 -7.91
CA LYS A 25 6.84 3.40 -8.59
C LYS A 25 7.37 4.45 -7.62
N LEU A 26 6.98 4.40 -6.36
CA LEU A 26 7.45 5.38 -5.38
C LEU A 26 8.93 5.18 -5.09
N ASP A 27 9.62 6.29 -4.90
CA ASP A 27 11.03 6.26 -4.53
C ASP A 27 11.19 5.66 -3.14
N GLY A 28 12.12 4.74 -3.01
CA GLY A 28 12.40 4.08 -1.74
C GLY A 28 11.67 2.77 -1.52
N VAL A 29 10.73 2.41 -2.39
CA VAL A 29 10.02 1.13 -2.29
C VAL A 29 10.90 0.01 -2.84
N LYS A 30 11.19 -0.98 -2.01
CA LYS A 30 11.91 -2.17 -2.44
C LYS A 30 10.96 -3.23 -2.98
N ASP A 31 9.82 -3.40 -2.33
CA ASP A 31 8.81 -4.34 -2.78
C ASP A 31 7.46 -3.97 -2.19
N VAL A 32 6.41 -4.32 -2.91
CA VAL A 32 5.04 -4.09 -2.44
C VAL A 32 4.15 -5.17 -3.01
N LYS A 33 3.19 -5.61 -2.20
CA LYS A 33 2.21 -6.59 -2.61
C LYS A 33 0.87 -6.26 -2.00
N VAL A 34 -0.15 -6.19 -2.82
CA VAL A 34 -1.52 -5.95 -2.37
C VAL A 34 -2.33 -7.21 -2.61
N ASN A 35 -2.86 -7.78 -1.54
CA ASN A 35 -3.69 -8.97 -1.61
C ASN A 35 -5.15 -8.57 -1.45
N PHE A 36 -5.90 -8.62 -2.54
CA PHE A 36 -7.30 -8.23 -2.56
C PHE A 36 -8.17 -9.17 -1.73
N ILE A 37 -7.92 -10.47 -1.84
CA ILE A 37 -8.74 -11.48 -1.18
C ILE A 37 -8.62 -11.36 0.33
N MET A 38 -7.39 -11.20 0.83
CA MET A 38 -7.13 -11.11 2.27
C MET A 38 -7.18 -9.68 2.81
N GLN A 39 -7.34 -8.70 1.95
CA GLN A 39 -7.36 -7.28 2.33
C GLN A 39 -6.11 -6.91 3.12
N LYS A 40 -4.95 -7.20 2.53
CA LYS A 40 -3.66 -6.92 3.16
C LYS A 40 -2.70 -6.30 2.17
N LEU A 41 -1.84 -5.43 2.71
CA LEU A 41 -0.77 -4.80 1.93
C LEU A 41 0.55 -5.09 2.62
N THR A 42 1.49 -5.65 1.87
CA THR A 42 2.86 -5.88 2.35
C THR A 42 3.76 -4.84 1.71
N LEU A 43 4.50 -4.11 2.53
CA LEU A 43 5.39 -3.05 2.06
C LEU A 43 6.80 -3.29 2.59
N GLU A 44 7.78 -3.21 1.69
CA GLU A 44 9.18 -3.30 2.05
C GLU A 44 9.92 -2.06 1.57
N ALA A 45 10.65 -1.42 2.46
CA ALA A 45 11.45 -0.23 2.18
C ALA A 45 12.57 -0.13 3.21
N ASP A 46 13.54 0.74 2.96
CA ASP A 46 14.61 0.99 3.92
C ASP A 46 14.04 1.57 5.22
N ASP A 47 14.64 1.19 6.35
CA ASP A 47 14.14 1.57 7.67
C ASP A 47 14.02 3.08 7.84
N ASP A 48 15.01 3.83 7.35
CA ASP A 48 15.05 5.27 7.49
C ASP A 48 14.06 5.99 6.57
N LYS A 49 13.54 5.31 5.57
CA LYS A 49 12.57 5.87 4.61
C LYS A 49 11.19 5.27 4.75
N PHE A 50 11.03 4.27 5.60
CA PHE A 50 9.79 3.50 5.67
C PHE A 50 8.56 4.37 5.96
N ASP A 51 8.67 5.27 6.93
CA ASP A 51 7.54 6.13 7.30
C ASP A 51 7.13 7.05 6.16
N ASP A 52 8.10 7.62 5.45
CA ASP A 52 7.82 8.49 4.30
C ASP A 52 7.19 7.70 3.15
N VAL A 53 7.72 6.51 2.89
CA VAL A 53 7.19 5.64 1.85
C VAL A 53 5.75 5.22 2.20
N LEU A 54 5.52 4.86 3.45
CA LEU A 54 4.19 4.48 3.91
C LEU A 54 3.18 5.61 3.72
N ARG A 55 3.57 6.83 4.05
CA ARG A 55 2.73 8.01 3.87
C ARG A 55 2.36 8.20 2.40
N SER A 56 3.36 8.08 1.53
CA SER A 56 3.12 8.20 0.09
C SER A 56 2.24 7.08 -0.43
N ALA A 57 2.44 5.86 0.08
CA ALA A 57 1.61 4.72 -0.29
C ALA A 57 0.15 4.94 0.11
N MET A 58 -0.09 5.50 1.29
CA MET A 58 -1.43 5.82 1.73
C MET A 58 -2.11 6.84 0.80
N GLN A 59 -1.35 7.81 0.31
CA GLN A 59 -1.87 8.79 -0.63
C GLN A 59 -2.22 8.15 -1.98
N VAL A 60 -1.40 7.22 -2.45
CA VAL A 60 -1.67 6.49 -3.68
C VAL A 60 -2.98 5.71 -3.55
N CYS A 61 -3.13 4.99 -2.45
CA CYS A 61 -4.36 4.23 -2.20
C CYS A 61 -5.58 5.13 -2.16
N LYS A 62 -5.48 6.28 -1.51
CA LYS A 62 -6.58 7.23 -1.39
C LYS A 62 -6.96 7.83 -2.73
N LYS A 63 -6.00 8.03 -3.62
CA LYS A 63 -6.27 8.55 -4.97
C LYS A 63 -7.03 7.55 -5.82
N ILE A 64 -6.65 6.27 -5.71
CA ILE A 64 -7.21 5.22 -6.56
C ILE A 64 -8.57 4.78 -6.01
N GLU A 65 -8.65 4.60 -4.69
CA GLU A 65 -9.87 4.15 -4.02
C GLU A 65 -10.05 4.97 -2.75
N PRO A 66 -10.80 6.09 -2.81
CA PRO A 66 -10.95 6.98 -1.65
C PRO A 66 -11.51 6.32 -0.40
N ASP A 67 -12.31 5.27 -0.58
CA ASP A 67 -12.91 4.56 0.55
C ASP A 67 -11.97 3.55 1.20
N CYS A 68 -10.89 3.19 0.53
CA CYS A 68 -9.95 2.21 1.03
C CYS A 68 -9.01 2.85 2.06
N ARG A 69 -8.75 2.14 3.15
CA ARG A 69 -7.84 2.61 4.19
C ARG A 69 -6.77 1.58 4.48
N ILE A 70 -5.57 2.06 4.74
CA ILE A 70 -4.49 1.24 5.28
C ILE A 70 -4.51 1.41 6.79
N ILE A 71 -4.70 0.30 7.49
CA ILE A 71 -4.74 0.34 8.96
C ILE A 71 -3.33 0.27 9.49
N VAL A 72 -2.93 1.32 10.17
CA VAL A 72 -1.59 1.43 10.76
C VAL A 72 -1.74 1.32 12.27
N LYS A 73 -1.08 0.32 12.84
CA LYS A 73 -1.06 0.14 14.30
C LYS A 73 0.36 0.05 14.80
#